data_a445f0e066ea8c4eb14ecd6651598368
#
_entry.id   a445f0e066ea8c4eb14ecd6651598368
#
_cell.length_a   1.000
_cell.length_b   1.000
_cell.length_c   1.000
_cell.angle_alpha   90.00
_cell.angle_beta   90.00
_cell.angle_gamma   90.00
#
_symmetry.space_group_name_H-M   'P 1'
#
loop_
_entity.id
_entity.type
_entity.pdbx_description
1 polymer ?
#
loop_
_entity_poly.entity_id
_entity_poly.type
_entity_poly.pdbx_seq_one_letter_code
_entity_poly.pdbx_strand_id
1 'polypeptide(L)' 'MKQPQYKISAIIKIKSNKKSSKLVEQSIKQDIEETDSIFSKNDSLIMEIYAKEISELRAKISSHIRAANVSYDIVSE' A
#
# COMPACT_ATOMS: atom_id res chain seq x y z
N MET A 1 -15.54 -7.35 20.82
CA MET A 1 -14.65 -7.77 19.75
C MET A 1 -13.21 -7.37 20.02
N LYS A 2 -12.32 -8.30 19.84
CA LYS A 2 -10.93 -8.06 20.12
C LYS A 2 -10.25 -7.32 18.99
N GLN A 3 -9.58 -6.24 19.28
CA GLN A 3 -8.86 -5.50 18.26
C GLN A 3 -7.46 -6.07 18.06
N PRO A 4 -6.92 -5.94 16.83
CA PRO A 4 -5.55 -6.38 16.60
C PRO A 4 -4.57 -5.63 17.47
N GLN A 5 -3.54 -6.33 17.89
CA GLN A 5 -2.51 -5.77 18.76
C GLN A 5 -1.38 -5.18 17.92
N TYR A 6 -1.71 -4.19 17.10
CA TYR A 6 -0.70 -3.53 16.28
C TYR A 6 -0.14 -2.34 17.03
N LYS A 7 1.16 -2.33 17.16
CA LYS A 7 1.84 -1.29 17.94
C LYS A 7 2.40 -0.18 17.06
N ILE A 8 2.64 -0.48 15.80
CA ILE A 8 3.26 0.49 14.90
C ILE A 8 2.55 0.47 13.56
N SER A 9 2.66 1.58 12.86
CA SER A 9 2.06 1.69 11.54
C SER A 9 2.89 2.63 10.69
N ALA A 10 2.67 2.57 9.39
CA ALA A 10 3.31 3.46 8.45
C ALA A 10 2.31 3.84 7.37
N ILE A 11 2.46 5.05 6.85
CA ILE A 11 1.66 5.52 5.73
C ILE A 11 2.61 5.83 4.59
N ILE A 12 2.37 5.22 3.44
CA ILE A 12 3.15 5.46 2.24
C ILE A 12 2.28 6.23 1.26
N LYS A 13 2.77 7.36 0.79
CA LYS A 13 2.06 8.16 -0.19
C LYS A 13 2.91 8.25 -1.45
N ILE A 14 2.37 7.79 -2.56
CA ILE A 14 3.06 7.84 -3.84
C ILE A 14 2.27 8.77 -4.76
N LYS A 15 2.87 9.87 -5.12
CA LYS A 15 2.24 10.84 -5.99
C LYS A 15 2.57 10.51 -7.44
N SER A 16 1.56 10.41 -8.27
CA SER A 16 1.75 10.18 -9.70
C SER A 16 0.73 10.99 -10.48
N ASN A 17 -0.35 10.36 -10.89
CA ASN A 17 -1.47 11.06 -11.49
C ASN A 17 -2.73 10.29 -11.17
N LYS A 18 -3.87 10.93 -11.40
CA LYS A 18 -5.15 10.37 -10.97
C LYS A 18 -5.43 9.02 -11.61
N LYS A 19 -5.18 8.90 -12.89
CA LYS A 19 -5.47 7.67 -13.62
C LYS A 19 -4.58 6.53 -13.18
N SER A 20 -3.28 6.77 -13.11
CA SER A 20 -2.34 5.73 -12.72
C SER A 20 -2.54 5.29 -11.28
N SER A 21 -2.79 6.23 -10.38
CA SER A 21 -3.03 5.89 -8.99
C SER A 21 -4.21 4.97 -8.82
N LYS A 22 -5.29 5.25 -9.54
CA LYS A 22 -6.48 4.42 -9.45
C LYS A 22 -6.26 3.04 -10.05
N LEU A 23 -5.54 2.94 -11.16
CA LEU A 23 -5.25 1.66 -11.78
C LEU A 23 -4.35 0.81 -10.90
N VAL A 24 -3.35 1.42 -10.28
CA VAL A 24 -2.47 0.68 -9.38
C VAL A 24 -3.23 0.22 -8.15
N GLU A 25 -4.10 1.07 -7.61
CA GLU A 25 -4.94 0.66 -6.49
C GLU A 25 -5.73 -0.60 -6.83
N GLN A 26 -6.37 -0.62 -7.98
CA GLN A 26 -7.16 -1.78 -8.40
C GLN A 26 -6.31 -3.02 -8.62
N SER A 27 -5.09 -2.83 -9.14
CA SER A 27 -4.20 -3.95 -9.42
C SER A 27 -3.72 -4.67 -8.17
N ILE A 28 -3.36 -3.92 -7.14
CA ILE A 28 -2.72 -4.54 -5.98
C ILE A 28 -3.65 -4.69 -4.77
N LYS A 29 -4.85 -4.15 -4.85
CA LYS A 29 -5.79 -4.20 -3.73
C LYS A 29 -6.09 -5.63 -3.28
N GLN A 30 -6.16 -6.56 -4.23
CA GLN A 30 -6.47 -7.95 -3.94
C GLN A 30 -5.36 -8.67 -3.20
N ASP A 31 -4.14 -8.18 -3.33
CA ASP A 31 -2.96 -8.85 -2.76
C ASP A 31 -2.56 -8.29 -1.41
N ILE A 32 -3.29 -7.30 -0.92
CA ILE A 32 -2.98 -6.66 0.35
C ILE A 32 -3.71 -7.38 1.48
N GLU A 33 -3.02 -7.56 2.60
CA GLU A 33 -3.61 -8.19 3.77
C GLU A 33 -4.77 -7.36 4.29
N GLU A 34 -5.73 -8.02 4.92
CA GLU A 34 -6.92 -7.36 5.45
C GLU A 34 -6.59 -6.27 6.47
N THR A 35 -5.48 -6.43 7.16
CA THR A 35 -5.06 -5.46 8.18
C THR A 35 -4.53 -4.17 7.59
N ASP A 36 -4.11 -4.22 6.35
CA ASP A 36 -3.56 -3.05 5.66
C ASP A 36 -4.61 -2.49 4.74
N SER A 37 -4.44 -1.24 4.34
CA SER A 37 -5.38 -0.64 3.41
C SER A 37 -4.64 0.10 2.31
N ILE A 38 -5.29 0.19 1.16
CA ILE A 38 -4.78 0.92 0.03
C ILE A 38 -5.93 1.66 -0.63
N PHE A 39 -5.70 2.91 -0.97
CA PHE A 39 -6.69 3.69 -1.69
C PHE A 39 -5.99 4.80 -2.47
N SER A 40 -6.68 5.32 -3.47
CA SER A 40 -6.19 6.44 -4.24
C SER A 40 -6.97 7.68 -3.85
N LYS A 41 -6.28 8.81 -3.83
CA LYS A 41 -6.90 10.10 -3.53
C LYS A 41 -6.25 11.14 -4.43
N ASN A 42 -7.05 11.71 -5.31
CA ASN A 42 -6.55 12.65 -6.31
C ASN A 42 -5.45 12.00 -7.15
N ASP A 43 -4.24 12.52 -7.10
CA ASP A 43 -3.12 12.01 -7.90
C ASP A 43 -2.18 11.10 -7.10
N SER A 44 -2.63 10.66 -5.94
CA SER A 44 -1.77 9.89 -5.04
C SER A 44 -2.34 8.53 -4.70
N LEU A 45 -1.44 7.57 -4.51
CA LEU A 45 -1.77 6.27 -3.97
C LEU A 45 -1.33 6.27 -2.52
N ILE A 46 -2.22 5.87 -1.63
CA ILE A 46 -1.94 5.89 -0.20
C ILE A 46 -2.09 4.47 0.34
N MET A 47 -1.06 4.00 1.04
CA MET A 47 -1.07 2.69 1.66
C MET A 47 -0.85 2.84 3.16
N GLU A 48 -1.72 2.23 3.95
CA GLU A 48 -1.59 2.21 5.41
C GLU A 48 -1.23 0.80 5.84
N ILE A 49 -0.12 0.68 6.54
CA ILE A 49 0.45 -0.60 6.90
C ILE A 49 0.57 -0.70 8.40
N TYR A 50 0.14 -1.82 8.96
CA TYR A 50 0.15 -2.05 10.39
C TYR A 50 1.00 -3.27 10.71
N ALA A 51 1.73 -3.21 11.83
CA ALA A 51 2.60 -4.31 12.22
C ALA A 51 2.78 -4.33 13.73
N LYS A 52 3.20 -5.48 14.23
CA LYS A 52 3.45 -5.65 15.66
C LYS A 52 4.84 -5.20 16.04
N GLU A 53 5.78 -5.27 15.12
CA GLU A 53 7.17 -4.89 15.39
C GLU A 53 7.84 -4.35 14.13
N ILE A 54 8.97 -3.73 14.31
CA ILE A 54 9.67 -3.02 13.24
C ILE A 54 10.08 -3.94 12.10
N SER A 55 10.56 -5.14 12.40
CA SER A 55 10.99 -6.05 11.35
C SER A 55 9.83 -6.44 10.45
N GLU A 56 8.67 -6.68 11.01
CA GLU A 56 7.48 -6.98 10.24
C GLU A 56 7.07 -5.78 9.39
N LEU A 57 7.11 -4.58 9.98
CA LEU A 57 6.76 -3.37 9.25
C LEU A 57 7.67 -3.14 8.04
N ARG A 58 8.98 -3.33 8.23
CA ARG A 58 9.93 -3.16 7.14
C ARG A 58 9.68 -4.15 6.01
N ALA A 59 9.39 -5.40 6.36
CA ALA A 59 9.08 -6.42 5.35
C ALA A 59 7.84 -6.06 4.56
N LYS A 60 6.80 -5.60 5.25
CA LYS A 60 5.55 -5.19 4.60
C LYS A 60 5.76 -3.97 3.71
N ILE A 61 6.50 -2.99 4.18
CA ILE A 61 6.80 -1.80 3.38
C ILE A 61 7.51 -2.19 2.10
N SER A 62 8.55 -3.02 2.19
CA SER A 62 9.29 -3.46 1.03
C SER A 62 8.39 -4.20 0.03
N SER A 63 7.53 -5.07 0.54
CA SER A 63 6.64 -5.84 -0.29
C SER A 63 5.63 -4.95 -1.01
N HIS A 64 5.04 -4.01 -0.28
CA HIS A 64 4.05 -3.10 -0.86
C HIS A 64 4.68 -2.17 -1.89
N ILE A 65 5.88 -1.67 -1.61
CA ILE A 65 6.57 -0.79 -2.56
C ILE A 65 6.94 -1.55 -3.82
N ARG A 66 7.37 -2.79 -3.68
CA ARG A 66 7.69 -3.62 -4.84
C ARG A 66 6.46 -3.86 -5.71
N ALA A 67 5.33 -4.19 -5.08
CA ALA A 67 4.09 -4.40 -5.81
C ALA A 67 3.65 -3.13 -6.53
N ALA A 68 3.75 -1.99 -5.87
CA ALA A 68 3.39 -0.71 -6.48
C ALA A 68 4.32 -0.39 -7.65
N ASN A 69 5.62 -0.65 -7.49
CA ASN A 69 6.60 -0.37 -8.54
C ASN A 69 6.28 -1.17 -9.80
N VAL A 70 6.00 -2.45 -9.65
CA VAL A 70 5.65 -3.29 -10.79
C VAL A 70 4.36 -2.80 -11.46
N SER A 71 3.36 -2.47 -10.65
CA SER A 71 2.08 -1.99 -11.20
C SER A 71 2.23 -0.66 -11.92
N TYR A 72 3.01 0.26 -11.37
CA TYR A 72 3.23 1.55 -12.02
C TYR A 72 4.00 1.40 -13.34
N ASP A 73 4.94 0.47 -13.39
CA ASP A 73 5.67 0.20 -14.63
C ASP A 73 4.72 -0.27 -15.71
N ILE A 74 3.76 -1.12 -15.36
CA ILE A 74 2.80 -1.64 -16.32
C ILE A 74 1.87 -0.55 -16.82
N VAL A 75 1.33 0.25 -15.93
CA VAL A 75 0.33 1.26 -16.32
C VAL A 75 0.96 2.50 -16.94
N SER A 76 2.26 2.68 -16.81
CA SER A 76 2.96 3.83 -17.40
C SER A 76 3.26 3.67 -18.87
N GLU A 77 3.10 2.48 -19.40
CA GLU A 77 3.43 2.25 -20.81
C GLU A 77 2.36 2.73 -21.77
#